data_c577b89096ba12ae7a60c029f098b6dc
#
_entry.id   c577b89096ba12ae7a60c029f098b6dc
#
_cell.length_a   1.000
_cell.length_b   1.000
_cell.length_c   1.000
_cell.angle_alpha   90.00
_cell.angle_beta   90.00
_cell.angle_gamma   90.00
#
_symmetry.space_group_name_H-M   'P 1'
#
loop_
_entity.id
_entity.type
_entity.pdbx_description
1 polymer ?
#
loop_
_entity_poly.entity_id
_entity_poly.type
_entity_poly.pdbx_seq_one_letter_code
_entity_poly.pdbx_strand_id
1 'polypeptide(L)'
;MRRAVIYLRVSTVDQTTANQERELREIADRMGCEIVKVYKDHGISGAKGRDKRPAFDKMCRDAARREFDLVMAWSVDRLGRSLQDLVGFLSELHALKIDLFLRQQGLDTTTPAGKAMFQMMGVFAEFERAIIQERVRAGLARARGEGKRLGRPPIAPALEKRIREALAAPGRPGVRVIAKRFGVNPGTVQRISRPFQHGAVGVLQ
;
A
#
# COMPACT_ATOMS: atom_id res chain seq x y z
N MET A 1 3.32 -5.87 -34.01
CA MET A 1 2.12 -5.25 -33.43
C MET A 1 2.37 -5.11 -31.93
N ARG A 2 1.99 -4.02 -31.27
CA ARG A 2 2.25 -3.80 -29.85
C ARG A 2 1.22 -4.58 -29.04
N ARG A 3 1.66 -5.34 -28.03
CA ARG A 3 0.77 -6.16 -27.20
C ARG A 3 0.21 -5.30 -26.07
N ALA A 4 -1.12 -5.17 -26.02
CA ALA A 4 -1.80 -4.41 -24.99
C ALA A 4 -2.68 -5.33 -24.11
N VAL A 5 -2.88 -4.94 -22.88
CA VAL A 5 -3.84 -5.56 -21.96
C VAL A 5 -4.82 -4.53 -21.43
N ILE A 6 -6.04 -4.97 -21.17
CA ILE A 6 -7.07 -4.13 -20.55
C ILE A 6 -7.25 -4.58 -19.10
N TYR A 7 -7.26 -3.60 -18.18
CA TYR A 7 -7.66 -3.81 -16.80
C TYR A 7 -8.99 -3.14 -16.51
N LEU A 8 -9.93 -3.93 -15.98
CA LEU A 8 -11.26 -3.50 -15.59
C LEU A 8 -11.53 -3.82 -14.12
N ARG A 9 -12.14 -2.90 -13.40
CA ARG A 9 -12.62 -3.10 -12.05
C ARG A 9 -14.11 -2.78 -11.96
N VAL A 10 -14.90 -3.76 -11.50
CA VAL A 10 -16.35 -3.68 -11.42
C VAL A 10 -16.77 -3.63 -9.96
N SER A 11 -17.55 -2.64 -9.57
CA SER A 11 -18.09 -2.58 -8.20
C SER A 11 -19.44 -3.30 -8.07
N THR A 12 -20.35 -3.21 -9.05
CA THR A 12 -21.72 -3.79 -8.89
C THR A 12 -22.57 -3.96 -10.16
N VAL A 13 -22.22 -3.43 -11.35
CA VAL A 13 -23.14 -3.50 -12.51
C VAL A 13 -22.40 -3.85 -13.81
N ASP A 14 -22.80 -4.98 -14.42
CA ASP A 14 -22.14 -5.58 -15.59
C ASP A 14 -22.19 -4.74 -16.88
N GLN A 15 -23.21 -3.91 -17.09
CA GLN A 15 -23.36 -3.17 -18.34
C GLN A 15 -22.31 -2.09 -18.56
N THR A 16 -21.87 -1.40 -17.50
CA THR A 16 -20.89 -0.29 -17.62
C THR A 16 -19.51 -0.79 -18.02
N THR A 17 -19.12 -1.99 -17.60
CA THR A 17 -17.79 -2.56 -17.91
C THR A 17 -17.69 -3.10 -19.31
N ALA A 18 -18.78 -3.67 -19.86
CA ALA A 18 -18.80 -4.12 -21.25
C ALA A 18 -18.60 -2.92 -22.21
N ASN A 19 -19.22 -1.78 -21.92
CA ASN A 19 -19.04 -0.58 -22.71
C ASN A 19 -17.61 -0.02 -22.59
N GLN A 20 -17.03 0.00 -21.38
CA GLN A 20 -15.65 0.42 -21.16
C GLN A 20 -14.67 -0.49 -21.89
N GLU A 21 -14.87 -1.80 -21.83
CA GLU A 21 -14.04 -2.74 -22.56
C GLU A 21 -14.11 -2.53 -24.06
N ARG A 22 -15.31 -2.38 -24.61
CA ARG A 22 -15.52 -2.15 -26.06
C ARG A 22 -14.79 -0.89 -26.51
N GLU A 23 -14.96 0.24 -25.80
CA GLU A 23 -14.31 1.50 -26.15
C GLU A 23 -12.78 1.39 -26.06
N LEU A 24 -12.24 0.71 -25.04
CA LEU A 24 -10.80 0.50 -24.92
C LEU A 24 -10.25 -0.39 -26.06
N ARG A 25 -11.01 -1.38 -26.55
CA ARG A 25 -10.64 -2.20 -27.70
C ARG A 25 -10.62 -1.36 -28.98
N GLU A 26 -11.64 -0.53 -29.22
CA GLU A 26 -11.68 0.41 -30.35
C GLU A 26 -10.50 1.40 -30.35
N ILE A 27 -10.08 1.83 -29.14
CA ILE A 27 -8.90 2.70 -29.00
C ILE A 27 -7.62 1.90 -29.31
N ALA A 28 -7.49 0.67 -28.79
CA ALA A 28 -6.34 -0.18 -29.05
C ALA A 28 -6.16 -0.43 -30.55
N ASP A 29 -7.25 -0.71 -31.27
CA ASP A 29 -7.22 -0.92 -32.72
C ASP A 29 -6.72 0.36 -33.45
N ARG A 30 -7.21 1.53 -33.04
CA ARG A 30 -6.74 2.82 -33.62
C ARG A 30 -5.26 3.10 -33.30
N MET A 31 -4.77 2.61 -32.16
CA MET A 31 -3.36 2.73 -31.75
C MET A 31 -2.47 1.66 -32.40
N GLY A 32 -3.02 0.75 -33.22
CA GLY A 32 -2.30 -0.38 -33.79
C GLY A 32 -1.81 -1.40 -32.77
N CYS A 33 -2.55 -1.56 -31.65
CA CYS A 33 -2.24 -2.47 -30.57
C CYS A 33 -3.14 -3.72 -30.64
N GLU A 34 -2.58 -4.89 -30.31
CA GLU A 34 -3.31 -6.14 -30.14
C GLU A 34 -3.65 -6.34 -28.68
N ILE A 35 -4.93 -6.55 -28.36
CA ILE A 35 -5.35 -6.90 -26.99
C ILE A 35 -5.12 -8.39 -26.76
N VAL A 36 -4.02 -8.70 -26.06
CA VAL A 36 -3.64 -10.09 -25.76
C VAL A 36 -4.35 -10.64 -24.52
N LYS A 37 -4.84 -9.78 -23.61
CA LYS A 37 -5.52 -10.23 -22.40
C LYS A 37 -6.38 -9.15 -21.77
N VAL A 38 -7.46 -9.56 -21.07
CA VAL A 38 -8.29 -8.68 -20.25
C VAL A 38 -8.30 -9.21 -18.83
N TYR A 39 -7.97 -8.34 -17.87
CA TYR A 39 -8.00 -8.63 -16.44
C TYR A 39 -9.21 -7.95 -15.81
N LYS A 40 -10.03 -8.72 -15.09
CA LYS A 40 -11.27 -8.23 -14.47
C LYS A 40 -11.31 -8.57 -12.98
N ASP A 41 -11.42 -7.56 -12.13
CA ASP A 41 -11.71 -7.72 -10.72
C ASP A 41 -13.17 -7.34 -10.45
N HIS A 42 -13.97 -8.27 -9.91
CA HIS A 42 -15.40 -8.11 -9.64
C HIS A 42 -15.67 -7.88 -8.14
N GLY A 43 -16.61 -6.99 -7.82
CA GLY A 43 -17.10 -6.78 -6.45
C GLY A 43 -16.06 -6.26 -5.46
N ILE A 44 -14.94 -5.73 -5.94
CA ILE A 44 -13.84 -5.28 -5.10
C ILE A 44 -13.81 -3.76 -5.04
N SER A 45 -14.08 -3.20 -3.83
CA SER A 45 -13.87 -1.77 -3.58
C SER A 45 -12.41 -1.41 -3.86
N GLY A 46 -12.17 -0.28 -4.56
CA GLY A 46 -10.82 0.28 -4.74
C GLY A 46 -10.08 0.49 -3.42
N ALA A 47 -10.80 0.42 -2.29
CA ALA A 47 -10.29 0.49 -0.93
C ALA A 47 -9.46 -0.73 -0.47
N LYS A 48 -9.41 -1.83 -1.21
CA LYS A 48 -8.66 -3.03 -0.83
C LYS A 48 -7.32 -3.07 -1.57
N GLY A 49 -6.23 -3.32 -0.84
CA GLY A 49 -4.87 -3.41 -1.39
C GLY A 49 -4.72 -4.44 -2.52
N ARG A 50 -3.51 -4.55 -3.07
CA ARG A 50 -3.15 -5.47 -4.14
C ARG A 50 -3.55 -6.91 -3.82
N ASP A 51 -3.36 -7.35 -2.57
CA ASP A 51 -3.64 -8.71 -2.07
C ASP A 51 -5.10 -9.14 -2.22
N LYS A 52 -6.02 -8.19 -2.36
CA LYS A 52 -7.47 -8.45 -2.51
C LYS A 52 -7.97 -8.19 -3.93
N ARG A 53 -7.07 -8.02 -4.88
CA ARG A 53 -7.33 -7.75 -6.30
C ARG A 53 -6.59 -8.79 -7.16
N PRO A 54 -7.10 -10.04 -7.24
CA PRO A 54 -6.38 -11.15 -7.85
C PRO A 54 -6.07 -10.94 -9.33
N ALA A 55 -6.96 -10.28 -10.09
CA ALA A 55 -6.71 -9.98 -11.49
C ALA A 55 -5.65 -8.89 -11.65
N PHE A 56 -5.66 -7.86 -10.80
CA PHE A 56 -4.62 -6.83 -10.77
C PHE A 56 -3.26 -7.42 -10.40
N ASP A 57 -3.21 -8.25 -9.35
CA ASP A 57 -1.96 -8.90 -8.94
C ASP A 57 -1.42 -9.82 -10.04
N LYS A 58 -2.30 -10.56 -10.72
CA LYS A 58 -1.90 -11.36 -11.90
C LYS A 58 -1.35 -10.49 -13.01
N MET A 59 -2.00 -9.36 -13.33
CA MET A 59 -1.50 -8.40 -14.33
C MET A 59 -0.10 -7.90 -13.97
N CYS A 60 0.17 -7.56 -12.70
CA CYS A 60 1.50 -7.14 -12.26
C CYS A 60 2.56 -8.24 -12.40
N ARG A 61 2.19 -9.51 -12.14
CA ARG A 61 3.11 -10.64 -12.35
C ARG A 61 3.41 -10.87 -13.83
N ASP A 62 2.38 -10.79 -14.68
CA ASP A 62 2.52 -10.94 -16.12
C ASP A 62 3.32 -9.77 -16.72
N ALA A 63 3.17 -8.53 -16.14
CA ALA A 63 4.01 -7.37 -16.45
C ALA A 63 5.50 -7.62 -16.15
N ALA A 64 5.81 -8.19 -14.99
CA ALA A 64 7.19 -8.53 -14.61
C ALA A 64 7.82 -9.56 -15.57
N ARG A 65 7.00 -10.41 -16.21
CA ARG A 65 7.41 -11.37 -17.26
C ARG A 65 7.44 -10.77 -18.67
N ARG A 66 7.06 -9.49 -18.80
CA ARG A 66 6.97 -8.79 -20.11
C ARG A 66 6.05 -9.47 -21.10
N GLU A 67 4.92 -9.99 -20.65
CA GLU A 67 3.92 -10.63 -21.50
C GLU A 67 3.17 -9.63 -22.38
N PHE A 68 3.27 -8.32 -22.09
CA PHE A 68 2.67 -7.22 -22.83
C PHE A 68 3.50 -5.92 -22.72
N ASP A 69 3.17 -4.95 -23.54
CA ASP A 69 3.94 -3.72 -23.70
C ASP A 69 3.14 -2.46 -23.30
N LEU A 70 1.80 -2.59 -23.15
CA LEU A 70 0.88 -1.50 -22.82
C LEU A 70 -0.22 -2.00 -21.88
N VAL A 71 -0.48 -1.25 -20.82
CA VAL A 71 -1.67 -1.41 -19.96
C VAL A 71 -2.69 -0.35 -20.33
N MET A 72 -3.92 -0.74 -20.58
CA MET A 72 -5.04 0.15 -20.83
C MET A 72 -6.07 0.04 -19.70
N ALA A 73 -6.51 1.16 -19.16
CA ALA A 73 -7.57 1.21 -18.16
C ALA A 73 -8.49 2.40 -18.40
N TRP A 74 -9.71 2.31 -17.84
CA TRP A 74 -10.70 3.37 -18.01
C TRP A 74 -10.28 4.64 -17.28
N SER A 75 -9.85 4.52 -16.03
CA SER A 75 -9.51 5.65 -15.17
C SER A 75 -8.53 5.28 -14.06
N VAL A 76 -7.91 6.29 -13.48
CA VAL A 76 -6.95 6.21 -12.37
C VAL A 76 -7.51 5.41 -11.19
N ASP A 77 -8.77 5.65 -10.81
CA ASP A 77 -9.42 4.98 -9.67
C ASP A 77 -9.59 3.47 -9.87
N ARG A 78 -9.44 2.98 -11.09
CA ARG A 78 -9.40 1.54 -11.38
C ARG A 78 -8.07 0.92 -10.94
N LEU A 79 -6.97 1.66 -11.08
CA LEU A 79 -5.61 1.19 -10.80
C LEU A 79 -5.19 1.39 -9.34
N GLY A 80 -5.44 2.56 -8.77
CA GLY A 80 -5.06 2.93 -7.41
C GLY A 80 -6.15 3.69 -6.66
N ARG A 81 -5.95 3.89 -5.34
CA ARG A 81 -6.85 4.67 -4.48
C ARG A 81 -6.35 6.07 -4.22
N SER A 82 -5.06 6.21 -4.26
CA SER A 82 -4.35 7.44 -3.99
C SER A 82 -3.44 7.75 -5.17
N LEU A 83 -3.08 9.01 -5.29
CA LEU A 83 -2.05 9.42 -6.23
C LEU A 83 -0.74 8.65 -5.98
N GLN A 84 -0.44 8.35 -4.73
CA GLN A 84 0.76 7.57 -4.34
C GLN A 84 0.73 6.14 -4.88
N ASP A 85 -0.41 5.43 -4.76
CA ASP A 85 -0.56 4.08 -5.30
C ASP A 85 -0.40 4.06 -6.81
N LEU A 86 -0.99 5.08 -7.47
CA LEU A 86 -0.89 5.23 -8.92
C LEU A 86 0.56 5.49 -9.35
N VAL A 87 1.24 6.43 -8.71
CA VAL A 87 2.63 6.75 -9.04
C VAL A 87 3.56 5.57 -8.77
N GLY A 88 3.32 4.83 -7.67
CA GLY A 88 4.06 3.59 -7.40
C GLY A 88 3.88 2.56 -8.52
N PHE A 89 2.64 2.30 -8.92
CA PHE A 89 2.33 1.39 -10.01
C PHE A 89 2.92 1.85 -11.35
N LEU A 90 2.82 3.13 -11.64
CA LEU A 90 3.40 3.72 -12.86
C LEU A 90 4.93 3.63 -12.88
N SER A 91 5.59 3.83 -11.74
CA SER A 91 7.03 3.66 -11.60
C SER A 91 7.45 2.21 -11.86
N GLU A 92 6.66 1.23 -11.36
CA GLU A 92 6.87 -0.20 -11.66
C GLU A 92 6.76 -0.48 -13.17
N LEU A 93 5.70 0.01 -13.82
CA LEU A 93 5.51 -0.15 -15.28
C LEU A 93 6.66 0.50 -16.06
N HIS A 94 7.07 1.71 -15.68
CA HIS A 94 8.17 2.43 -16.32
C HIS A 94 9.50 1.67 -16.23
N ALA A 95 9.83 1.12 -15.05
CA ALA A 95 11.01 0.29 -14.85
C ALA A 95 10.99 -0.96 -15.74
N LEU A 96 9.81 -1.50 -16.03
CA LEU A 96 9.59 -2.63 -16.93
C LEU A 96 9.48 -2.22 -18.41
N LYS A 97 9.55 -0.91 -18.73
CA LYS A 97 9.33 -0.35 -20.07
C LYS A 97 7.94 -0.69 -20.63
N ILE A 98 6.94 -0.74 -19.78
CA ILE A 98 5.53 -0.93 -20.14
C ILE A 98 4.85 0.42 -20.07
N ASP A 99 4.14 0.78 -21.14
CA ASP A 99 3.38 2.03 -21.20
C ASP A 99 2.00 1.91 -20.55
N LEU A 100 1.37 3.05 -20.26
CA LEU A 100 0.03 3.15 -19.71
C LEU A 100 -0.84 4.07 -20.55
N PHE A 101 -2.07 3.65 -20.80
CA PHE A 101 -3.14 4.45 -21.38
C PHE A 101 -4.33 4.54 -20.42
N LEU A 102 -4.76 5.76 -20.08
CA LEU A 102 -5.93 6.03 -19.26
C LEU A 102 -6.94 6.88 -20.07
N ARG A 103 -8.09 6.28 -20.35
CA ARG A 103 -9.10 6.89 -21.24
C ARG A 103 -9.66 8.19 -20.65
N GLN A 104 -10.09 8.17 -19.39
CA GLN A 104 -10.78 9.31 -18.77
C GLN A 104 -9.85 10.49 -18.51
N GLN A 105 -8.58 10.25 -18.20
CA GLN A 105 -7.59 11.30 -17.95
C GLN A 105 -6.87 11.76 -19.22
N GLY A 106 -7.10 11.10 -20.35
CA GLY A 106 -6.35 11.38 -21.57
C GLY A 106 -4.84 11.14 -21.43
N LEU A 107 -4.44 10.29 -20.47
CA LEU A 107 -3.04 9.98 -20.26
C LEU A 107 -2.60 8.86 -21.20
N ASP A 108 -1.60 9.13 -22.00
CA ASP A 108 -0.98 8.18 -22.92
C ASP A 108 0.56 8.27 -22.81
N THR A 109 1.16 7.38 -22.06
CA THR A 109 2.63 7.39 -21.88
C THR A 109 3.40 6.87 -23.09
N THR A 110 2.73 6.45 -24.16
CA THR A 110 3.39 6.16 -25.44
C THR A 110 3.86 7.44 -26.12
N THR A 111 3.26 8.58 -25.77
CA THR A 111 3.58 9.90 -26.31
C THR A 111 4.57 10.65 -25.42
N PRO A 112 5.41 11.56 -25.98
CA PRO A 112 6.29 12.42 -25.20
C PRO A 112 5.52 13.29 -24.19
N ALA A 113 4.38 13.83 -24.59
CA ALA A 113 3.52 14.66 -23.72
C ALA A 113 2.96 13.86 -22.55
N GLY A 114 2.46 12.65 -22.79
CA GLY A 114 2.00 11.77 -21.72
C GLY A 114 3.11 11.31 -20.78
N LYS A 115 4.32 11.08 -21.29
CA LYS A 115 5.49 10.80 -20.45
C LYS A 115 5.83 11.99 -19.54
N ALA A 116 5.83 13.20 -20.09
CA ALA A 116 6.07 14.41 -19.30
C ALA A 116 4.98 14.62 -18.23
N MET A 117 3.71 14.45 -18.61
CA MET A 117 2.59 14.50 -17.65
C MET A 117 2.74 13.48 -16.54
N PHE A 118 3.15 12.26 -16.86
CA PHE A 118 3.43 11.22 -15.88
C PHE A 118 4.55 11.64 -14.92
N GLN A 119 5.66 12.15 -15.41
CA GLN A 119 6.77 12.62 -14.58
C GLN A 119 6.33 13.73 -13.62
N MET A 120 5.51 14.68 -14.09
CA MET A 120 4.94 15.73 -13.24
C MET A 120 4.04 15.14 -12.14
N MET A 121 3.21 14.16 -12.45
CA MET A 121 2.39 13.48 -11.44
C MET A 121 3.26 12.80 -10.36
N GLY A 122 4.41 12.25 -10.74
CA GLY A 122 5.39 11.69 -9.80
C GLY A 122 5.90 12.74 -8.82
N VAL A 123 6.32 13.90 -9.33
CA VAL A 123 6.78 15.03 -8.50
C VAL A 123 5.68 15.50 -7.54
N PHE A 124 4.44 15.63 -8.01
CA PHE A 124 3.32 16.02 -7.15
C PHE A 124 3.04 14.99 -6.04
N ALA A 125 3.14 13.71 -6.33
CA ALA A 125 2.94 12.67 -5.31
C ALA A 125 4.05 12.66 -4.25
N GLU A 126 5.29 12.92 -4.62
CA GLU A 126 6.40 13.09 -3.68
C GLU A 126 6.19 14.33 -2.79
N PHE A 127 5.76 15.43 -3.40
CA PHE A 127 5.43 16.67 -2.68
C PHE A 127 4.29 16.46 -1.68
N GLU A 128 3.20 15.81 -2.09
CA GLU A 128 2.07 15.46 -1.21
C GLU A 128 2.55 14.59 -0.03
N ARG A 129 3.38 13.59 -0.29
CA ARG A 129 3.97 12.74 0.76
C ARG A 129 4.81 13.55 1.74
N ALA A 130 5.64 14.47 1.24
CA ALA A 130 6.48 15.33 2.08
C ALA A 130 5.61 16.21 3.00
N ILE A 131 4.57 16.84 2.48
CA ILE A 131 3.62 17.64 3.27
C ILE A 131 2.93 16.82 4.35
N ILE A 132 2.46 15.60 4.01
CA ILE A 132 1.82 14.70 4.99
C ILE A 132 2.80 14.34 6.10
N GLN A 133 4.05 13.98 5.77
CA GLN A 133 5.09 13.65 6.74
C GLN A 133 5.41 14.84 7.65
N GLU A 134 5.49 16.04 7.10
CA GLU A 134 5.73 17.26 7.86
C GLU A 134 4.60 17.53 8.85
N ARG A 135 3.33 17.44 8.40
CA ARG A 135 2.16 17.59 9.27
C ARG A 135 2.14 16.56 10.41
N VAL A 136 2.46 15.29 10.10
CA VAL A 136 2.56 14.24 11.12
C VAL A 136 3.66 14.54 12.13
N ARG A 137 4.86 14.93 11.65
CA ARG A 137 5.98 15.31 12.53
C ARG A 137 5.62 16.51 13.43
N ALA A 138 5.02 17.54 12.87
CA ALA A 138 4.55 18.71 13.63
C ALA A 138 3.48 18.32 14.67
N GLY A 139 2.53 17.45 14.30
CA GLY A 139 1.52 16.92 15.22
C GLY A 139 2.12 16.11 16.38
N LEU A 140 3.10 15.25 16.08
CA LEU A 140 3.83 14.47 17.09
C LEU A 140 4.67 15.38 18.01
N ALA A 141 5.33 16.39 17.45
CA ALA A 141 6.10 17.37 18.24
C ALA A 141 5.19 18.13 19.19
N ARG A 142 4.03 18.61 18.72
CA ARG A 142 3.02 19.28 19.56
C ARG A 142 2.54 18.35 20.68
N ALA A 143 2.16 17.11 20.36
CA ALA A 143 1.69 16.16 21.36
C ALA A 143 2.75 15.85 22.43
N ARG A 144 4.04 15.80 22.05
CA ARG A 144 5.16 15.67 23.00
C ARG A 144 5.30 16.92 23.88
N GLY A 145 5.20 18.11 23.29
CA GLY A 145 5.22 19.39 24.04
C GLY A 145 4.08 19.51 25.03
N GLU A 146 2.92 18.95 24.73
CA GLU A 146 1.76 18.85 25.62
C GLU A 146 1.89 17.72 26.66
N GLY A 147 3.03 17.04 26.75
CA GLY A 147 3.26 15.94 27.68
C GLY A 147 2.50 14.65 27.34
N LYS A 148 1.88 14.56 26.18
CA LYS A 148 1.16 13.35 25.74
C LYS A 148 2.15 12.23 25.46
N ARG A 149 1.92 11.08 26.08
CA ARG A 149 2.71 9.88 25.81
C ARG A 149 2.33 9.31 24.43
N LEU A 150 3.30 9.23 23.56
CA LEU A 150 3.12 8.65 22.23
C LEU A 150 3.40 7.14 22.26
N GLY A 151 2.73 6.39 21.40
CA GLY A 151 2.90 4.95 21.23
C GLY A 151 1.84 4.13 21.98
N ARG A 152 2.10 2.82 22.09
CA ARG A 152 1.16 1.89 22.72
C ARG A 152 1.01 2.21 24.22
N PRO A 153 -0.22 2.29 24.75
CA PRO A 153 -0.44 2.49 26.18
C PRO A 153 0.31 1.44 27.00
N PRO A 154 0.86 1.82 28.17
CA PRO A 154 1.44 0.86 29.10
C PRO A 154 0.37 -0.11 29.60
N ILE A 155 0.76 -1.30 29.96
CA ILE A 155 -0.15 -2.21 30.65
C ILE A 155 -0.46 -1.66 32.04
N ALA A 156 -1.61 -2.02 32.59
CA ALA A 156 -1.98 -1.61 33.94
C ALA A 156 -0.91 -2.05 34.96
N PRO A 157 -0.45 -1.15 35.88
CA PRO A 157 0.61 -1.49 36.84
C PRO A 157 0.31 -2.73 37.66
N ALA A 158 -0.95 -2.92 38.05
CA ALA A 158 -1.39 -4.13 38.77
C ALA A 158 -1.19 -5.42 37.95
N LEU A 159 -1.46 -5.37 36.64
CA LEU A 159 -1.24 -6.51 35.76
C LEU A 159 0.24 -6.78 35.53
N GLU A 160 1.05 -5.74 35.39
CA GLU A 160 2.51 -5.86 35.28
C GLU A 160 3.10 -6.49 36.53
N LYS A 161 2.67 -6.05 37.74
CA LYS A 161 3.09 -6.65 39.01
C LYS A 161 2.78 -8.15 39.06
N ARG A 162 1.56 -8.56 38.73
CA ARG A 162 1.16 -9.97 38.68
C ARG A 162 1.97 -10.79 37.69
N ILE A 163 2.34 -10.25 36.57
CA ILE A 163 3.20 -10.92 35.57
C ILE A 163 4.62 -11.06 36.12
N ARG A 164 5.17 -10.04 36.82
CA ARG A 164 6.50 -10.13 37.49
C ARG A 164 6.52 -11.18 38.57
N GLU A 165 5.49 -11.27 39.40
CA GLU A 165 5.34 -12.30 40.42
C GLU A 165 5.33 -13.71 39.82
N ALA A 166 4.55 -13.91 38.71
CA ALA A 166 4.52 -15.18 37.99
C ALA A 166 5.87 -15.55 37.34
N LEU A 167 6.66 -14.56 36.95
CA LEU A 167 7.99 -14.74 36.37
C LEU A 167 9.04 -15.07 37.47
N ALA A 168 8.85 -14.61 38.71
CA ALA A 168 9.74 -14.83 39.83
C ALA A 168 9.48 -16.16 40.57
N ALA A 169 8.34 -16.80 40.35
CA ALA A 169 7.96 -18.03 41.05
C ALA A 169 8.92 -19.19 40.75
N PRO A 170 9.30 -20.02 41.73
CA PRO A 170 10.05 -21.27 41.51
C PRO A 170 9.28 -22.19 40.54
N GLY A 171 9.97 -22.80 39.59
CA GLY A 171 9.32 -23.64 38.56
C GLY A 171 8.39 -22.89 37.59
N ARG A 172 8.62 -21.59 37.38
CA ARG A 172 7.81 -20.73 36.56
C ARG A 172 7.42 -21.33 35.20
N PRO A 173 6.16 -21.15 34.76
CA PRO A 173 5.75 -21.54 33.43
C PRO A 173 6.50 -20.73 32.37
N GLY A 174 6.61 -21.28 31.16
CA GLY A 174 7.20 -20.56 30.04
C GLY A 174 6.42 -19.26 29.66
N VAL A 175 7.12 -18.31 29.05
CA VAL A 175 6.58 -16.98 28.64
C VAL A 175 5.24 -17.06 27.90
N ARG A 176 5.05 -18.07 27.03
CA ARG A 176 3.80 -18.27 26.30
C ARG A 176 2.63 -18.66 27.20
N VAL A 177 2.89 -19.49 28.24
CA VAL A 177 1.88 -19.93 29.19
C VAL A 177 1.46 -18.77 30.09
N ILE A 178 2.42 -17.98 30.58
CA ILE A 178 2.17 -16.76 31.35
C ILE A 178 1.36 -15.74 30.49
N ALA A 179 1.74 -15.54 29.25
CA ALA A 179 1.04 -14.64 28.33
C ALA A 179 -0.43 -15.05 28.14
N LYS A 180 -0.69 -16.34 27.93
CA LYS A 180 -2.03 -16.90 27.81
C LYS A 180 -2.85 -16.71 29.10
N ARG A 181 -2.23 -16.98 30.28
CA ARG A 181 -2.87 -16.83 31.60
C ARG A 181 -3.33 -15.41 31.89
N PHE A 182 -2.56 -14.41 31.46
CA PHE A 182 -2.86 -13.00 31.72
C PHE A 182 -3.49 -12.27 30.53
N GLY A 183 -3.82 -12.96 29.44
CA GLY A 183 -4.45 -12.36 28.26
C GLY A 183 -3.60 -11.32 27.55
N VAL A 184 -2.26 -11.44 27.57
CA VAL A 184 -1.33 -10.50 26.97
C VAL A 184 -0.50 -11.15 25.86
N ASN A 185 0.10 -10.33 25.01
CA ASN A 185 1.01 -10.84 23.97
C ASN A 185 2.30 -11.41 24.63
N PRO A 186 2.84 -12.55 24.16
CA PRO A 186 4.10 -13.12 24.66
C PRO A 186 5.27 -12.12 24.69
N GLY A 187 5.36 -11.24 23.68
CA GLY A 187 6.37 -10.17 23.66
C GLY A 187 6.24 -9.17 24.83
N THR A 188 5.04 -8.99 25.40
CA THR A 188 4.83 -8.16 26.58
C THR A 188 5.45 -8.83 27.82
N VAL A 189 5.22 -10.12 28.00
CA VAL A 189 5.83 -10.91 29.09
C VAL A 189 7.35 -10.95 28.96
N GLN A 190 7.86 -11.15 27.75
CA GLN A 190 9.29 -11.16 27.48
C GLN A 190 9.95 -9.80 27.78
N ARG A 191 9.28 -8.68 27.45
CA ARG A 191 9.76 -7.35 27.79
C ARG A 191 9.83 -7.12 29.31
N ILE A 192 8.82 -7.59 30.05
CA ILE A 192 8.76 -7.47 31.51
C ILE A 192 9.82 -8.37 32.19
N SER A 193 10.17 -9.52 31.58
CA SER A 193 11.18 -10.42 32.10
C SER A 193 12.62 -9.92 31.96
N ARG A 194 12.87 -8.96 31.05
CA ARG A 194 14.20 -8.36 30.89
C ARG A 194 14.42 -7.33 32.00
N PRO A 195 15.57 -7.37 32.73
CA PRO A 195 15.91 -6.28 33.62
C PRO A 195 16.00 -4.99 32.84
N PHE A 196 15.38 -3.93 33.33
CA PHE A 196 15.53 -2.58 32.77
C PHE A 196 16.99 -2.17 32.93
N GLN A 197 17.75 -2.19 31.86
CA GLN A 197 18.96 -1.39 31.80
C GLN A 197 18.49 0.06 31.68
N HIS A 198 18.53 0.81 32.76
CA HIS A 198 18.46 2.26 32.72
C HIS A 198 19.68 2.72 31.92
N GLY A 199 19.47 3.00 30.63
CA GLY A 199 20.47 3.67 29.84
C GLY A 199 20.76 5.00 30.52
N ALA A 200 21.97 5.14 31.03
CA ALA A 200 22.53 6.41 31.44
C ALA A 200 22.37 7.37 30.25
N VAL A 201 21.49 8.36 30.41
CA VAL A 201 21.48 9.54 29.56
C VAL A 201 22.81 10.24 29.81
N GLY A 202 23.80 10.01 28.95
CA GLY A 202 25.05 10.75 28.96
C GLY A 202 24.71 12.23 28.77
N VAL A 203 24.84 12.96 29.83
CA VAL A 203 24.96 14.42 29.80
C VAL A 203 26.28 14.72 29.12
N LEU A 204 26.24 15.05 27.82
CA LEU A 204 27.34 15.73 27.16
C LEU A 204 27.30 17.20 27.56
N GLN A 205 28.31 17.56 28.31
CA GLN A 205 28.68 18.95 28.54
C GLN A 205 29.14 19.63 27.25
#